data_39901323b7dec1739428211995be200f
#
_entry.id   39901323b7dec1739428211995be200f
#
_cell.length_a   1.000
_cell.length_b   1.000
_cell.length_c   1.000
_cell.angle_alpha   90.00
_cell.angle_beta   90.00
_cell.angle_gamma   90.00
#
_symmetry.space_group_name_H-M   'P 1'
#
loop_
_entity.id
_entity.type
_entity.pdbx_description
1 polymer ?
#
loop_
_entity_poly.entity_id
_entity_poly.type
_entity_poly.pdbx_seq_one_letter_code
_entity_poly.pdbx_strand_id
1 'polypeptide(L)'
;MVGQLSCRVLLVDNDPLVQKLISGYLVAAGYVVRTAVDGLDALGKLRTGLPDLIISDLIMPRMSGIELLEVVRRRFPQIPVIVISAVAADEMPEEVIADAYYHKNGFGFEPLLQTISDLTRRPPLRTAPPHADNKPVQARWDGDGHYAMECPGCMRSTTVPRGPKFTPGEHITTCIHCCGVIQLRIDDGDFSKGAAA
;
A
#
# COMPACT_ATOMS: atom_id res chain seq x y z
N MET A 1 -18.98 -22.15 6.90
CA MET A 1 -17.63 -22.03 6.31
C MET A 1 -17.27 -20.56 6.34
N VAL A 2 -16.39 -20.14 7.24
CA VAL A 2 -15.87 -18.77 7.27
C VAL A 2 -14.97 -18.64 6.04
N GLY A 3 -15.33 -17.79 5.09
CA GLY A 3 -14.55 -17.57 3.88
C GLY A 3 -13.14 -17.16 4.27
N GLN A 4 -12.18 -18.01 3.96
CA GLN A 4 -10.75 -17.74 4.14
C GLN A 4 -10.43 -16.57 3.21
N LEU A 5 -10.22 -15.38 3.79
CA LEU A 5 -9.77 -14.21 3.03
C LEU A 5 -8.44 -14.58 2.40
N SER A 6 -8.44 -14.73 1.08
CA SER A 6 -7.22 -15.07 0.33
C SER A 6 -6.24 -13.90 0.44
N CYS A 7 -5.07 -14.12 1.02
CA CYS A 7 -4.03 -13.11 1.13
C CYS A 7 -3.55 -12.70 -0.27
N ARG A 8 -3.53 -11.40 -0.53
CA ARG A 8 -3.18 -10.78 -1.82
C ARG A 8 -1.71 -10.37 -1.81
N VAL A 9 -0.94 -10.93 -2.71
CA VAL A 9 0.49 -10.63 -2.85
C VAL A 9 0.74 -9.85 -4.13
N LEU A 10 1.49 -8.76 -4.05
CA LEU A 10 2.05 -8.07 -5.21
C LEU A 10 3.52 -8.51 -5.37
N LEU A 11 3.80 -9.25 -6.44
CA LEU A 11 5.14 -9.69 -6.82
C LEU A 11 5.72 -8.74 -7.87
N VAL A 12 6.87 -8.13 -7.58
CA VAL A 12 7.54 -7.15 -8.42
C VAL A 12 8.92 -7.67 -8.81
N ASP A 13 9.10 -8.00 -10.07
CA ASP A 13 10.38 -8.49 -10.62
C ASP A 13 10.38 -8.25 -12.14
N ASN A 14 11.49 -7.85 -12.72
CA ASN A 14 11.57 -7.62 -14.16
C ASN A 14 11.85 -8.89 -14.97
N ASP A 15 12.21 -10.00 -14.31
CA ASP A 15 12.44 -11.28 -14.98
C ASP A 15 11.13 -12.08 -15.07
N PRO A 16 10.59 -12.32 -16.27
CA PRO A 16 9.35 -13.05 -16.45
C PRO A 16 9.41 -14.51 -16.00
N LEU A 17 10.60 -15.13 -16.00
CA LEU A 17 10.76 -16.51 -15.53
C LEU A 17 10.70 -16.56 -14.01
N VAL A 18 11.33 -15.62 -13.32
CA VAL A 18 11.26 -15.48 -11.86
C VAL A 18 9.81 -15.17 -11.44
N GLN A 19 9.14 -14.23 -12.11
CA GLN A 19 7.73 -13.94 -11.86
C GLN A 19 6.88 -15.20 -12.00
N LYS A 20 7.02 -15.94 -13.11
CA LYS A 20 6.23 -17.15 -13.36
C LYS A 20 6.49 -18.22 -12.31
N LEU A 21 7.73 -18.41 -11.92
CA LEU A 21 8.13 -19.40 -10.93
C LEU A 21 7.53 -19.07 -9.56
N ILE A 22 7.82 -17.88 -9.03
CA ILE A 22 7.36 -17.47 -7.69
C ILE A 22 5.83 -17.37 -7.65
N SER A 23 5.20 -16.75 -8.66
CA SER A 23 3.73 -16.65 -8.69
C SER A 23 3.07 -18.02 -8.75
N GLY A 24 3.63 -18.97 -9.50
CA GLY A 24 3.11 -20.35 -9.57
C GLY A 24 3.09 -21.04 -8.21
N TYR A 25 4.18 -20.93 -7.44
CA TYR A 25 4.25 -21.49 -6.09
C TYR A 25 3.28 -20.80 -5.12
N LEU A 26 3.18 -19.49 -5.18
CA LEU A 26 2.26 -18.74 -4.32
C LEU A 26 0.79 -19.06 -4.62
N VAL A 27 0.43 -19.14 -5.88
CA VAL A 27 -0.94 -19.53 -6.30
C VAL A 27 -1.25 -20.96 -5.87
N ALA A 28 -0.31 -21.90 -6.03
CA ALA A 28 -0.48 -23.29 -5.56
C ALA A 28 -0.67 -23.37 -4.02
N ALA A 29 -0.07 -22.43 -3.27
CA ALA A 29 -0.24 -22.28 -1.83
C ALA A 29 -1.52 -21.51 -1.41
N GLY A 30 -2.35 -21.08 -2.37
CA GLY A 30 -3.65 -20.44 -2.12
C GLY A 30 -3.61 -18.90 -2.02
N TYR A 31 -2.51 -18.25 -2.39
CA TYR A 31 -2.40 -16.79 -2.44
C TYR A 31 -3.00 -16.23 -3.73
N VAL A 32 -3.54 -15.01 -3.67
CA VAL A 32 -3.94 -14.25 -4.86
C VAL A 32 -2.77 -13.36 -5.27
N VAL A 33 -2.16 -13.66 -6.42
CA VAL A 33 -0.95 -12.98 -6.86
C VAL A 33 -1.25 -12.02 -8.01
N ARG A 34 -0.74 -10.80 -7.88
CA ARG A 34 -0.62 -9.81 -8.97
C ARG A 34 0.87 -9.58 -9.20
N THR A 35 1.29 -9.52 -10.47
CA THR A 35 2.69 -9.27 -10.82
C THR A 35 2.90 -7.87 -11.36
N ALA A 36 4.07 -7.29 -11.13
CA ALA A 36 4.52 -6.02 -11.71
C ALA A 36 5.94 -6.19 -12.24
N VAL A 37 6.27 -5.53 -13.35
CA VAL A 37 7.57 -5.67 -14.01
C VAL A 37 8.64 -4.70 -13.50
N ASP A 38 8.24 -3.69 -12.72
CA ASP A 38 9.13 -2.72 -12.05
C ASP A 38 8.36 -1.89 -11.03
N GLY A 39 9.06 -0.95 -10.39
CA GLY A 39 8.47 -0.09 -9.35
C GLY A 39 7.34 0.81 -9.87
N LEU A 40 7.41 1.32 -11.09
CA LEU A 40 6.34 2.18 -11.64
C LEU A 40 5.06 1.39 -11.90
N ASP A 41 5.18 0.19 -12.48
CA ASP A 41 4.03 -0.71 -12.68
C ASP A 41 3.44 -1.14 -11.33
N ALA A 42 4.29 -1.40 -10.34
CA ALA A 42 3.86 -1.70 -8.97
C ALA A 42 3.06 -0.54 -8.35
N LEU A 43 3.52 0.71 -8.46
CA LEU A 43 2.79 1.89 -8.00
C LEU A 43 1.43 2.04 -8.70
N GLY A 44 1.38 1.78 -10.01
CA GLY A 44 0.12 1.74 -10.77
C GLY A 44 -0.87 0.72 -10.19
N LYS A 45 -0.38 -0.46 -9.82
CA LYS A 45 -1.20 -1.52 -9.22
C LYS A 45 -1.63 -1.21 -7.79
N LEU A 46 -0.79 -0.56 -6.99
CA LEU A 46 -1.16 -0.09 -5.65
C LEU A 46 -2.34 0.91 -5.68
N ARG A 47 -2.42 1.74 -6.72
CA ARG A 47 -3.55 2.68 -6.89
C ARG A 47 -4.88 1.97 -7.14
N THR A 48 -4.88 0.81 -7.76
CA THR A 48 -6.11 0.05 -8.07
C THR A 48 -6.54 -0.90 -6.95
N GLY A 49 -5.62 -1.29 -6.06
CA GLY A 49 -5.91 -2.20 -4.93
C GLY A 49 -4.67 -2.48 -4.11
N LEU A 50 -4.73 -2.25 -2.79
CA LEU A 50 -3.62 -2.56 -1.91
C LEU A 50 -3.50 -4.08 -1.72
N PRO A 51 -2.28 -4.63 -1.82
CA PRO A 51 -1.99 -6.01 -1.43
C PRO A 51 -1.88 -6.11 0.09
N ASP A 52 -1.90 -7.33 0.58
CA ASP A 52 -1.64 -7.64 1.98
C ASP A 52 -0.14 -7.81 2.25
N LEU A 53 0.67 -8.03 1.18
CA LEU A 53 2.12 -8.14 1.21
C LEU A 53 2.72 -7.81 -0.17
N ILE A 54 3.92 -7.23 -0.18
CA ILE A 54 4.73 -7.01 -1.39
C ILE A 54 5.96 -7.90 -1.34
N ILE A 55 6.28 -8.54 -2.48
CA ILE A 55 7.58 -9.19 -2.73
C ILE A 55 8.24 -8.42 -3.86
N SER A 56 9.47 -7.93 -3.69
CA SER A 56 10.14 -7.11 -4.68
C SER A 56 11.59 -7.53 -4.90
N ASP A 57 12.03 -7.57 -6.16
CA ASP A 57 13.45 -7.43 -6.47
C ASP A 57 13.91 -5.99 -6.20
N LEU A 58 15.21 -5.80 -5.98
CA LEU A 58 15.83 -4.49 -5.82
C LEU A 58 16.30 -3.90 -7.15
N ILE A 59 16.82 -4.75 -8.06
CA ILE A 59 17.43 -4.32 -9.32
C ILE A 59 16.42 -4.49 -10.45
N MET A 60 15.77 -3.41 -10.81
CA MET A 60 14.79 -3.37 -11.90
C MET A 60 14.97 -2.11 -12.75
N PRO A 61 14.58 -2.13 -14.04
CA PRO A 61 14.62 -0.96 -14.90
C PRO A 61 13.59 0.10 -14.49
N ARG A 62 13.74 1.32 -14.95
CA ARG A 62 12.87 2.47 -14.77
C ARG A 62 12.77 2.95 -13.31
N MET A 63 12.20 2.14 -12.44
CA MET A 63 12.11 2.37 -11.01
C MET A 63 12.56 1.11 -10.28
N SER A 64 13.63 1.23 -9.54
CA SER A 64 14.23 0.15 -8.75
C SER A 64 13.33 -0.28 -7.58
N GLY A 65 13.63 -1.46 -7.02
CA GLY A 65 12.95 -1.89 -5.79
C GLY A 65 13.27 -1.01 -4.59
N ILE A 66 14.47 -0.43 -4.53
CA ILE A 66 14.85 0.51 -3.46
C ILE A 66 13.94 1.73 -3.48
N GLU A 67 13.81 2.39 -4.63
CA GLU A 67 12.91 3.54 -4.80
C GLU A 67 11.44 3.18 -4.51
N LEU A 68 11.00 1.98 -4.95
CA LEU A 68 9.67 1.48 -4.62
C LEU A 68 9.49 1.31 -3.10
N LEU A 69 10.46 0.72 -2.40
CA LEU A 69 10.42 0.54 -0.95
C LEU A 69 10.31 1.86 -0.20
N GLU A 70 11.08 2.88 -0.61
CA GLU A 70 10.98 4.22 -0.01
C GLU A 70 9.55 4.79 -0.12
N VAL A 71 8.93 4.67 -1.30
CA VAL A 71 7.54 5.10 -1.49
C VAL A 71 6.58 4.28 -0.64
N VAL A 72 6.74 2.95 -0.62
CA VAL A 72 5.90 2.04 0.17
C VAL A 72 6.03 2.36 1.66
N ARG A 73 7.24 2.54 2.19
CA ARG A 73 7.45 2.85 3.61
C ARG A 73 6.86 4.18 4.01
N ARG A 74 6.91 5.17 3.13
CA ARG A 74 6.34 6.50 3.38
C ARG A 74 4.82 6.52 3.26
N ARG A 75 4.24 5.80 2.28
CA ARG A 75 2.80 5.89 1.97
C ARG A 75 1.95 4.73 2.50
N PHE A 76 2.55 3.56 2.63
CA PHE A 76 1.88 2.31 3.02
C PHE A 76 2.72 1.55 4.05
N PRO A 77 3.13 2.18 5.16
CA PRO A 77 4.06 1.59 6.13
C PRO A 77 3.55 0.28 6.73
N GLN A 78 2.23 0.07 6.75
CA GLN A 78 1.59 -1.13 7.27
C GLN A 78 1.72 -2.35 6.34
N ILE A 79 2.05 -2.15 5.04
CA ILE A 79 2.20 -3.27 4.10
C ILE A 79 3.56 -3.91 4.32
N PRO A 80 3.63 -5.20 4.70
CA PRO A 80 4.90 -5.90 4.79
C PRO A 80 5.57 -6.02 3.42
N VAL A 81 6.90 -5.92 3.41
CA VAL A 81 7.71 -6.07 2.19
C VAL A 81 8.77 -7.12 2.41
N ILE A 82 8.80 -8.12 1.54
CA ILE A 82 9.87 -9.10 1.42
C ILE A 82 10.71 -8.71 0.19
N VAL A 83 12.02 -8.66 0.36
CA VAL A 83 12.95 -8.49 -0.75
C VAL A 83 13.48 -9.86 -1.18
N ILE A 84 13.48 -10.12 -2.50
CA ILE A 84 14.14 -11.28 -3.10
C ILE A 84 15.08 -10.73 -4.19
N SER A 85 16.38 -10.68 -3.93
CA SER A 85 17.34 -10.06 -4.83
C SER A 85 18.62 -10.89 -5.01
N ALA A 86 19.34 -10.64 -6.10
CA ALA A 86 20.68 -11.19 -6.33
C ALA A 86 21.78 -10.43 -5.57
N VAL A 87 21.48 -9.26 -5.01
CA VAL A 87 22.39 -8.49 -4.14
C VAL A 87 22.53 -9.21 -2.81
N ALA A 88 23.73 -9.29 -2.27
CA ALA A 88 23.94 -9.88 -0.94
C ALA A 88 23.37 -8.97 0.16
N ALA A 89 22.94 -9.56 1.28
CA ALA A 89 22.29 -8.80 2.35
C ALA A 89 23.22 -7.77 3.02
N ASP A 90 24.50 -8.03 3.05
CA ASP A 90 25.57 -7.15 3.57
C ASP A 90 25.97 -6.02 2.60
N GLU A 91 25.57 -6.14 1.34
CA GLU A 91 25.76 -5.10 0.32
C GLU A 91 24.54 -4.17 0.17
N MET A 92 23.49 -4.43 0.94
CA MET A 92 22.27 -3.59 0.88
C MET A 92 22.49 -2.24 1.57
N PRO A 93 22.00 -1.14 0.97
CA PRO A 93 21.95 0.14 1.66
C PRO A 93 21.15 0.04 2.97
N GLU A 94 21.62 0.68 4.04
CA GLU A 94 20.96 0.69 5.36
C GLU A 94 19.54 1.29 5.32
N GLU A 95 19.27 2.12 4.31
CA GLU A 95 17.97 2.73 4.05
C GLU A 95 16.90 1.73 3.56
N VAL A 96 17.31 0.54 3.10
CA VAL A 96 16.38 -0.49 2.60
C VAL A 96 15.69 -1.19 3.77
N ILE A 97 14.55 -0.67 4.18
CA ILE A 97 13.76 -1.24 5.28
C ILE A 97 12.79 -2.28 4.73
N ALA A 98 13.27 -3.52 4.55
CA ALA A 98 12.44 -4.70 4.28
C ALA A 98 12.07 -5.43 5.59
N ASP A 99 10.97 -6.19 5.58
CA ASP A 99 10.57 -7.03 6.72
C ASP A 99 11.26 -8.40 6.70
N ALA A 100 11.63 -8.85 5.52
CA ALA A 100 12.46 -10.03 5.31
C ALA A 100 13.26 -9.89 4.01
N TYR A 101 14.37 -10.62 3.95
CA TYR A 101 15.26 -10.64 2.80
C TYR A 101 15.58 -12.08 2.42
N TYR A 102 15.57 -12.36 1.10
CA TYR A 102 16.00 -13.62 0.51
C TYR A 102 16.94 -13.35 -0.67
N HIS A 103 18.03 -14.10 -0.71
CA HIS A 103 18.92 -14.10 -1.87
C HIS A 103 18.33 -14.97 -2.98
N LYS A 104 18.28 -14.48 -4.26
CA LYS A 104 17.70 -15.22 -5.41
C LYS A 104 18.32 -16.60 -5.61
N ASN A 105 19.63 -16.75 -5.33
CA ASN A 105 20.29 -18.02 -5.40
C ASN A 105 20.27 -18.74 -4.04
N GLY A 106 19.30 -19.61 -3.82
CA GLY A 106 19.33 -20.51 -2.67
C GLY A 106 18.25 -20.32 -1.59
N PHE A 107 17.21 -19.51 -1.84
CA PHE A 107 16.07 -19.52 -0.93
C PHE A 107 15.15 -20.72 -1.21
N GLY A 108 14.63 -21.32 -0.14
CA GLY A 108 13.59 -22.34 -0.24
C GLY A 108 12.20 -21.71 -0.28
N PHE A 109 11.26 -22.30 -1.04
CA PHE A 109 9.89 -21.80 -1.08
C PHE A 109 9.15 -21.98 0.24
N GLU A 110 9.43 -23.05 0.97
CA GLU A 110 8.78 -23.31 2.28
C GLU A 110 9.11 -22.21 3.31
N PRO A 111 10.37 -21.81 3.53
CA PRO A 111 10.69 -20.65 4.36
C PRO A 111 10.02 -19.36 3.90
N LEU A 112 9.91 -19.12 2.59
CA LEU A 112 9.22 -17.95 2.04
C LEU A 112 7.74 -17.97 2.42
N LEU A 113 7.04 -19.12 2.23
CA LEU A 113 5.62 -19.25 2.60
C LEU A 113 5.40 -19.04 4.09
N GLN A 114 6.30 -19.56 4.93
CA GLN A 114 6.24 -19.35 6.38
C GLN A 114 6.37 -17.87 6.72
N THR A 115 7.35 -17.17 6.13
CA THR A 115 7.55 -15.73 6.36
C THR A 115 6.35 -14.92 5.89
N ILE A 116 5.77 -15.23 4.72
CA ILE A 116 4.54 -14.56 4.25
C ILE A 116 3.41 -14.76 5.27
N SER A 117 3.21 -15.99 5.75
CA SER A 117 2.17 -16.31 6.74
C SER A 117 2.37 -15.51 8.04
N ASP A 118 3.60 -15.43 8.53
CA ASP A 118 3.91 -14.74 9.79
C ASP A 118 3.70 -13.22 9.66
N LEU A 119 4.19 -12.61 8.58
CA LEU A 119 4.05 -11.18 8.32
C LEU A 119 2.60 -10.76 8.05
N THR A 120 1.80 -11.62 7.44
CA THR A 120 0.39 -11.30 7.16
C THR A 120 -0.53 -11.53 8.36
N ARG A 121 -0.19 -12.47 9.24
CA ARG A 121 -0.92 -12.68 10.50
C ARG A 121 -0.61 -11.60 11.55
N ARG A 122 0.62 -11.10 11.56
CA ARG A 122 1.11 -10.08 12.49
C ARG A 122 1.84 -8.99 11.71
N PRO A 123 1.08 -8.15 10.97
CA PRO A 123 1.72 -7.09 10.22
C PRO A 123 2.50 -6.17 11.16
N PRO A 124 3.66 -5.67 10.71
CA PRO A 124 4.49 -4.80 11.52
C PRO A 124 3.73 -3.54 11.92
N LEU A 125 3.74 -3.22 13.23
CA LEU A 125 3.15 -2.00 13.76
C LEU A 125 4.02 -0.81 13.36
N ARG A 126 3.69 -0.18 12.25
CA ARG A 126 4.33 1.06 11.80
C ARG A 126 3.28 2.15 11.72
N THR A 127 3.53 3.26 12.41
CA THR A 127 2.75 4.47 12.23
C THR A 127 3.11 5.09 10.88
N ALA A 128 2.08 5.43 10.07
CA ALA A 128 2.33 6.26 8.91
C ALA A 128 3.00 7.57 9.40
N PRO A 129 4.11 7.99 8.79
CA PRO A 129 4.66 9.30 9.11
C PRO A 129 3.57 10.34 8.85
N PRO A 130 3.46 11.38 9.69
CA PRO A 130 2.58 12.50 9.38
C PRO A 130 2.95 13.00 7.98
N HIS A 131 1.93 13.19 7.13
CA HIS A 131 2.18 13.66 5.76
C HIS A 131 3.05 14.92 5.83
N ALA A 132 4.17 14.91 5.12
CA ALA A 132 5.21 15.96 5.20
C ALA A 132 4.66 17.36 4.86
N ASP A 133 3.57 17.42 4.11
CA ASP A 133 2.78 18.63 3.86
C ASP A 133 1.52 18.58 4.73
N ASN A 134 1.63 19.18 5.91
CA ASN A 134 0.54 19.30 6.89
C ASN A 134 -0.60 20.25 6.40
N LYS A 135 -0.82 20.31 5.08
CA LYS A 135 -1.88 21.14 4.49
C LYS A 135 -3.19 20.37 4.48
N PRO A 136 -4.27 20.97 4.98
CA PRO A 136 -5.59 20.36 4.91
C PRO A 136 -6.00 20.11 3.44
N VAL A 137 -6.48 18.90 3.18
CA VAL A 137 -7.03 18.53 1.87
C VAL A 137 -8.43 19.11 1.76
N GLN A 138 -8.72 19.77 0.65
CA GLN A 138 -10.05 20.28 0.38
C GLN A 138 -11.04 19.13 0.16
N ALA A 139 -12.03 19.03 1.01
CA ALA A 139 -13.14 18.11 0.85
C ALA A 139 -14.28 18.80 0.09
N ARG A 140 -14.82 18.13 -0.93
CA ARG A 140 -15.87 18.65 -1.81
C ARG A 140 -17.15 17.87 -1.63
N TRP A 141 -18.28 18.55 -1.64
CA TRP A 141 -19.59 17.92 -1.63
C TRP A 141 -19.80 17.06 -2.89
N ASP A 142 -20.17 15.78 -2.72
CA ASP A 142 -20.38 14.83 -3.82
C ASP A 142 -21.80 14.81 -4.38
N GLY A 143 -22.75 15.46 -3.70
CA GLY A 143 -24.16 15.45 -4.07
C GLY A 143 -25.00 14.37 -3.36
N ASP A 144 -24.36 13.33 -2.82
CA ASP A 144 -25.00 12.12 -2.27
C ASP A 144 -24.89 11.99 -0.73
N GLY A 145 -24.70 13.11 -0.04
CA GLY A 145 -24.64 13.11 1.43
C GLY A 145 -23.23 12.94 2.02
N HIS A 146 -22.18 13.04 1.20
CA HIS A 146 -20.81 12.90 1.65
C HIS A 146 -19.91 14.03 1.13
N TYR A 147 -18.80 14.23 1.81
CA TYR A 147 -17.68 15.03 1.31
C TYR A 147 -16.60 14.10 0.77
N ALA A 148 -16.29 14.22 -0.52
CA ALA A 148 -15.24 13.47 -1.19
C ALA A 148 -13.92 14.25 -1.17
N MET A 149 -12.82 13.52 -0.98
CA MET A 149 -11.46 14.05 -1.03
C MET A 149 -10.49 13.00 -1.51
N GLU A 150 -9.34 13.42 -2.02
CA GLU A 150 -8.23 12.52 -2.31
C GLU A 150 -7.33 12.39 -1.09
N CYS A 151 -7.06 11.16 -0.67
CA CYS A 151 -6.11 10.90 0.41
C CYS A 151 -4.69 11.28 -0.04
N PRO A 152 -3.99 12.20 0.64
CA PRO A 152 -2.63 12.59 0.26
C PRO A 152 -1.61 11.46 0.41
N GLY A 153 -1.93 10.46 1.25
CA GLY A 153 -1.09 9.28 1.44
C GLY A 153 -1.15 8.30 0.29
N CYS A 154 -2.33 7.82 -0.07
CA CYS A 154 -2.51 6.78 -1.08
C CYS A 154 -3.11 7.27 -2.41
N MET A 155 -3.45 8.55 -2.53
CA MET A 155 -4.06 9.20 -3.70
C MET A 155 -5.38 8.55 -4.16
N ARG A 156 -6.07 7.86 -3.26
CA ARG A 156 -7.40 7.31 -3.51
C ARG A 156 -8.47 8.27 -3.02
N SER A 157 -9.58 8.28 -3.73
CA SER A 157 -10.77 8.98 -3.24
C SER A 157 -11.27 8.31 -1.97
N THR A 158 -11.55 9.12 -0.96
CA THR A 158 -12.18 8.72 0.29
C THR A 158 -13.28 9.71 0.62
N THR A 159 -14.30 9.28 1.34
CA THR A 159 -15.45 10.11 1.68
C THR A 159 -15.67 10.13 3.19
N VAL A 160 -16.25 11.24 3.67
CA VAL A 160 -16.78 11.34 5.03
C VAL A 160 -18.25 11.74 4.97
N PRO A 161 -19.13 11.18 5.81
CA PRO A 161 -20.53 11.52 5.78
C PRO A 161 -20.74 12.96 6.27
N ARG A 162 -21.68 13.67 5.65
CA ARG A 162 -22.17 14.94 6.19
C ARG A 162 -22.89 14.70 7.51
N GLY A 163 -22.53 15.48 8.52
CA GLY A 163 -23.12 15.33 9.84
C GLY A 163 -22.50 16.25 10.88
N PRO A 164 -22.93 16.15 12.13
CA PRO A 164 -22.48 17.07 13.19
C PRO A 164 -20.96 17.00 13.48
N LYS A 165 -20.28 15.93 13.03
CA LYS A 165 -18.81 15.81 13.15
C LYS A 165 -18.04 16.51 12.04
N PHE A 166 -18.67 16.76 10.89
CA PHE A 166 -18.03 17.33 9.71
C PHE A 166 -18.82 18.55 9.23
N THR A 167 -18.66 19.64 9.94
CA THR A 167 -19.20 20.98 9.65
C THR A 167 -18.17 21.81 8.89
N PRO A 168 -18.47 23.02 8.40
CA PRO A 168 -17.44 23.90 7.85
C PRO A 168 -16.28 24.11 8.80
N GLY A 169 -15.04 24.04 8.27
CA GLY A 169 -13.81 24.15 9.05
C GLY A 169 -12.81 23.03 8.79
N GLU A 170 -11.84 22.94 9.67
CA GLU A 170 -10.79 21.93 9.61
C GLU A 170 -11.12 20.72 10.51
N HIS A 171 -10.91 19.53 9.98
CA HIS A 171 -11.21 18.27 10.66
C HIS A 171 -10.07 17.28 10.46
N ILE A 172 -10.07 16.25 11.29
CA ILE A 172 -9.17 15.11 11.18
C ILE A 172 -10.01 13.86 10.96
N THR A 173 -9.63 13.07 9.97
CA THR A 173 -10.22 11.76 9.68
C THR A 173 -9.14 10.74 9.32
N THR A 174 -9.55 9.50 9.09
CA THR A 174 -8.65 8.43 8.68
C THR A 174 -9.08 7.91 7.31
N CYS A 175 -8.11 7.72 6.43
CA CYS A 175 -8.36 7.12 5.12
C CYS A 175 -8.82 5.66 5.27
N ILE A 176 -9.94 5.30 4.64
CA ILE A 176 -10.48 3.93 4.66
C ILE A 176 -9.61 2.93 3.87
N HIS A 177 -8.66 3.42 3.04
CA HIS A 177 -7.84 2.58 2.18
C HIS A 177 -6.44 2.31 2.74
N CYS A 178 -5.81 3.31 3.36
CA CYS A 178 -4.44 3.18 3.87
C CYS A 178 -4.31 3.43 5.38
N CYS A 179 -5.42 3.68 6.07
CA CYS A 179 -5.47 4.03 7.49
C CYS A 179 -4.63 5.27 7.88
N GLY A 180 -4.13 6.03 6.90
CA GLY A 180 -3.40 7.28 7.12
C GLY A 180 -4.32 8.39 7.63
N VAL A 181 -3.81 9.22 8.52
CA VAL A 181 -4.52 10.38 9.05
C VAL A 181 -4.60 11.46 7.96
N ILE A 182 -5.79 12.00 7.74
CA ILE A 182 -6.05 13.09 6.80
C ILE A 182 -6.52 14.32 7.59
N GLN A 183 -5.84 15.45 7.41
CA GLN A 183 -6.38 16.75 7.75
C GLN A 183 -7.21 17.23 6.56
N LEU A 184 -8.46 17.53 6.78
CA LEU A 184 -9.37 17.98 5.73
C LEU A 184 -10.00 19.33 6.09
N ARG A 185 -10.35 20.10 5.06
CA ARG A 185 -11.08 21.35 5.19
C ARG A 185 -12.35 21.29 4.38
N ILE A 186 -13.45 21.70 5.00
CA ILE A 186 -14.78 21.82 4.41
C ILE A 186 -15.12 23.29 4.33
N ASP A 187 -15.42 23.82 3.13
CA ASP A 187 -15.78 25.21 2.93
C ASP A 187 -17.30 25.42 3.16
N ASP A 188 -17.65 26.62 3.63
CA ASP A 188 -19.05 27.02 3.87
C ASP A 188 -19.93 26.89 2.61
N GLY A 189 -19.35 27.16 1.41
CA GLY A 189 -20.05 27.05 0.13
C GLY A 189 -20.48 25.63 -0.24
N ASP A 190 -19.73 24.63 0.21
CA ASP A 190 -20.09 23.21 -0.01
C ASP A 190 -21.09 22.70 1.04
N PHE A 191 -21.14 23.33 2.21
CA PHE A 191 -22.10 22.99 3.24
C PHE A 191 -23.52 23.48 2.90
N SER A 192 -23.66 24.63 2.25
CA SER A 192 -24.97 25.21 1.90
C SER A 192 -25.66 24.48 0.74
N LYS A 193 -24.93 23.83 -0.16
CA LYS A 193 -25.50 23.12 -1.33
C LYS A 193 -26.33 21.89 -0.98
N GLY A 194 -26.19 21.32 0.18
CA GLY A 194 -26.93 20.12 0.61
C GLY A 194 -28.05 20.39 1.64
N ALA A 195 -28.34 21.66 1.94
CA ALA A 195 -29.41 22.03 2.89
C ALA A 195 -30.77 22.25 2.20
N ALA A 196 -30.85 22.12 0.86
CA ALA A 196 -32.03 22.40 0.04
C ALA A 196 -32.67 21.13 -0.57
N ALA A 197 -32.60 19.97 0.12
CA ALA A 197 -33.32 18.76 -0.28
C ALA A 197 -34.14 18.21 0.88
#